data_c6100328a04ebe96e4c07d01838b8eae
#
_entry.id   c6100328a04ebe96e4c07d01838b8eae
#
_cell.length_a   1.000
_cell.length_b   1.000
_cell.length_c   1.000
_cell.angle_alpha   90.00
_cell.angle_beta   90.00
_cell.angle_gamma   90.00
#
_symmetry.space_group_name_H-M   'P 1'
#
loop_
_entity.id
_entity.type
_entity.pdbx_description
1 polymer ?
#
loop_
_entity_poly.entity_id
_entity_poly.type
_entity_poly.pdbx_seq_one_letter_code
_entity_poly.pdbx_strand_id
1 'polypeptide(L)'
;MKAALESFAQIPHERKIAILGDMLELGAVSEAEHSSIIETCNKLSIPVLTVGIEFEAVNKGEHHYRDTSTLIASSALSSFENYLILIKGSRGIGLEQVAPLL
;
A
#
# COMPACT_ATOMS: atom_id res chain seq x y z
N MET A 1 -4.76 -8.85 -5.66
CA MET A 1 -4.79 -7.68 -4.76
C MET A 1 -6.13 -6.96 -4.73
N LYS A 2 -6.81 -6.83 -5.85
CA LYS A 2 -8.12 -6.14 -5.89
C LYS A 2 -9.18 -6.78 -4.99
N ALA A 3 -9.26 -8.10 -4.98
CA ALA A 3 -10.21 -8.80 -4.12
C ALA A 3 -9.99 -8.51 -2.64
N ALA A 4 -8.72 -8.42 -2.22
CA ALA A 4 -8.38 -8.08 -0.85
C ALA A 4 -8.82 -6.65 -0.50
N LEU A 5 -8.67 -5.70 -1.44
CA LEU A 5 -9.11 -4.33 -1.25
C LEU A 5 -10.63 -4.23 -1.16
N GLU A 6 -11.34 -4.97 -2.00
CA GLU A 6 -12.81 -4.99 -1.96
C GLU A 6 -13.34 -5.54 -0.64
N SER A 7 -12.74 -6.62 -0.14
CA SER A 7 -13.09 -7.18 1.16
C SER A 7 -12.77 -6.20 2.29
N PHE A 8 -11.61 -5.56 2.20
CA PHE A 8 -11.18 -4.58 3.19
C PHE A 8 -12.14 -3.39 3.27
N ALA A 9 -12.62 -2.94 2.11
CA ALA A 9 -13.55 -1.81 2.03
C ALA A 9 -14.88 -2.09 2.75
N GLN A 10 -15.29 -3.36 2.83
CA GLN A 10 -16.55 -3.74 3.45
C GLN A 10 -16.47 -3.86 4.97
N ILE A 11 -15.29 -3.88 5.56
CA ILE A 11 -15.15 -3.95 7.00
C ILE A 11 -15.53 -2.60 7.61
N PRO A 12 -16.50 -2.54 8.53
CA PRO A 12 -16.89 -1.27 9.15
C PRO A 12 -15.83 -0.77 10.12
N HIS A 13 -15.17 0.32 9.76
CA HIS A 13 -14.16 0.96 10.60
C HIS A 13 -13.97 2.40 10.14
N GLU A 14 -13.89 3.32 11.07
CA GLU A 14 -13.74 4.75 10.74
C GLU A 14 -12.37 5.11 10.19
N ARG A 15 -11.33 4.38 10.61
CA ARG A 15 -9.94 4.68 10.24
C ARG A 15 -9.32 3.47 9.58
N LYS A 16 -9.20 3.52 8.27
CA LYS A 16 -8.59 2.46 7.48
C LYS A 16 -7.47 3.03 6.62
N ILE A 17 -6.44 2.22 6.41
CA ILE A 17 -5.41 2.53 5.43
C ILE A 17 -4.88 1.22 4.84
N ALA A 18 -4.55 1.24 3.55
CA ALA A 18 -3.88 0.13 2.90
C ALA A 18 -2.42 0.50 2.69
N ILE A 19 -1.52 -0.33 3.16
CA ILE A 19 -0.08 -0.19 2.91
C ILE A 19 0.28 -1.22 1.85
N LEU A 20 0.53 -0.75 0.63
CA LEU A 20 0.72 -1.61 -0.54
C LEU A 20 2.15 -1.53 -1.05
N GLY A 21 2.80 -2.67 -1.14
CA GLY A 21 4.12 -2.77 -1.73
C GLY A 21 4.05 -3.24 -3.17
N ASP A 22 5.14 -3.03 -3.91
CA ASP A 22 5.23 -3.44 -5.30
C ASP A 22 4.85 -4.90 -5.50
N MET A 23 4.14 -5.16 -6.60
CA MET A 23 3.94 -6.50 -7.11
C MET A 23 5.07 -6.78 -8.08
N LEU A 24 6.00 -7.63 -7.67
CA LEU A 24 7.16 -7.96 -8.49
C LEU A 24 6.81 -9.04 -9.53
N GLU A 25 7.67 -9.20 -10.51
CA GLU A 25 7.54 -10.24 -11.54
C GLU A 25 6.37 -10.07 -12.51
N LEU A 26 5.79 -8.88 -12.61
CA LEU A 26 4.72 -8.62 -13.57
C LEU A 26 5.21 -8.25 -14.97
N GLY A 27 6.48 -7.88 -15.09
CA GLY A 27 7.05 -7.53 -16.40
C GLY A 27 6.35 -6.35 -17.06
N ALA A 28 6.02 -6.51 -18.34
CA ALA A 28 5.46 -5.41 -19.14
C ALA A 28 4.10 -4.89 -18.66
N VAL A 29 3.35 -5.65 -17.87
CA VAL A 29 2.04 -5.22 -17.38
C VAL A 29 2.11 -4.53 -16.02
N SER A 30 3.31 -4.39 -15.46
CA SER A 30 3.49 -3.85 -14.12
C SER A 30 2.87 -2.47 -13.94
N GLU A 31 3.16 -1.53 -14.84
CA GLU A 31 2.63 -0.17 -14.72
C GLU A 31 1.11 -0.15 -14.75
N ALA A 32 0.51 -0.88 -15.68
CA ALA A 32 -0.95 -0.93 -15.79
C ALA A 32 -1.60 -1.55 -14.55
N GLU A 33 -0.99 -2.61 -14.01
CA GLU A 33 -1.52 -3.26 -12.82
C GLU A 33 -1.41 -2.38 -11.58
N HIS A 34 -0.27 -1.73 -11.38
CA HIS A 34 -0.09 -0.83 -10.24
C HIS A 34 -1.03 0.38 -10.34
N SER A 35 -1.20 0.93 -11.53
CA SER A 35 -2.14 2.03 -11.77
C SER A 35 -3.58 1.60 -11.48
N SER A 36 -3.96 0.39 -11.89
CA SER A 36 -5.28 -0.16 -11.65
C SER A 36 -5.56 -0.35 -10.15
N ILE A 37 -4.55 -0.71 -9.37
CA ILE A 37 -4.69 -0.83 -7.92
C ILE A 37 -4.97 0.53 -7.29
N ILE A 38 -4.25 1.57 -7.71
CA ILE A 38 -4.49 2.93 -7.20
C ILE A 38 -5.91 3.38 -7.55
N GLU A 39 -6.37 3.14 -8.77
CA GLU A 39 -7.73 3.47 -9.18
C GLU A 39 -8.76 2.74 -8.32
N THR A 40 -8.51 1.47 -8.02
CA THR A 40 -9.40 0.68 -7.16
C THR A 40 -9.50 1.27 -5.76
N CYS A 41 -8.38 1.68 -5.18
CA CYS A 41 -8.38 2.33 -3.87
C CYS A 41 -9.19 3.63 -3.90
N ASN A 42 -9.01 4.45 -4.94
CA ASN A 42 -9.76 5.69 -5.08
C ASN A 42 -11.26 5.43 -5.21
N LYS A 43 -11.63 4.44 -5.99
CA LYS A 43 -13.02 4.06 -6.21
C LYS A 43 -13.69 3.58 -4.92
N LEU A 44 -12.97 2.85 -4.09
CA LEU A 44 -13.46 2.32 -2.83
C LEU A 44 -13.27 3.29 -1.66
N SER A 45 -12.72 4.46 -1.91
CA SER A 45 -12.41 5.48 -0.89
C SER A 45 -11.49 4.95 0.22
N ILE A 46 -10.53 4.12 -0.15
CA ILE A 46 -9.53 3.59 0.78
C ILE A 46 -8.28 4.46 0.72
N PRO A 47 -7.87 5.10 1.82
CA PRO A 47 -6.57 5.76 1.88
C PRO A 47 -5.47 4.74 1.65
N VAL A 48 -4.47 5.08 0.85
CA VAL A 48 -3.41 4.16 0.48
C VAL A 48 -2.04 4.79 0.68
N LEU A 49 -1.12 3.97 1.19
CA LEU A 49 0.30 4.31 1.27
C LEU A 49 1.02 3.25 0.44
N THR A 50 1.87 3.67 -0.50
CA THR A 50 2.56 2.74 -1.39
C THR A 50 4.05 2.72 -1.12
N VAL A 51 4.66 1.55 -1.37
CA VAL A 51 6.08 1.32 -1.14
C VAL A 51 6.67 0.60 -2.35
N GLY A 52 7.71 1.18 -2.95
CA GLY A 52 8.45 0.53 -4.01
C GLY A 52 8.53 1.35 -5.28
N ILE A 53 9.48 0.99 -6.14
CA ILE A 53 9.74 1.74 -7.37
C ILE A 53 8.67 1.54 -8.45
N GLU A 54 7.97 0.40 -8.43
CA GLU A 54 6.90 0.17 -9.40
C GLU A 54 5.69 1.06 -9.12
N PHE A 55 5.30 1.22 -7.86
CA PHE A 55 4.26 2.17 -7.51
C PHE A 55 4.73 3.62 -7.70
N GLU A 56 6.02 3.89 -7.56
CA GLU A 56 6.55 5.24 -7.76
C GLU A 56 6.22 5.76 -9.16
N ALA A 57 6.23 4.90 -10.16
CA ALA A 57 5.92 5.28 -11.54
C ALA A 57 4.47 5.75 -11.73
N VAL A 58 3.54 5.27 -10.92
CA VAL A 58 2.11 5.54 -11.09
C VAL A 58 1.47 6.33 -9.94
N ASN A 59 2.08 6.34 -8.77
CA ASN A 59 1.59 7.08 -7.62
C ASN A 59 2.57 8.19 -7.26
N LYS A 60 2.32 9.37 -7.77
CA LYS A 60 3.16 10.55 -7.52
C LYS A 60 2.62 11.39 -6.37
N GLY A 61 1.72 10.84 -5.58
CA GLY A 61 1.12 11.53 -4.45
C GLY A 61 2.01 11.55 -3.22
N GLU A 62 1.47 12.07 -2.13
CA GLU A 62 2.22 12.31 -0.90
C GLU A 62 2.53 11.05 -0.09
N HIS A 63 1.75 10.01 -0.24
CA HIS A 63 1.88 8.80 0.57
C HIS A 63 2.59 7.68 -0.16
N HIS A 64 3.77 8.01 -0.69
CA HIS A 64 4.58 7.03 -1.39
C HIS A 64 6.00 7.01 -0.82
N TYR A 65 6.55 5.82 -0.65
CA TYR A 65 7.91 5.60 -0.19
C TYR A 65 8.63 4.65 -1.14
N ARG A 66 9.87 4.96 -1.43
CA ARG A 66 10.64 4.20 -2.42
C ARG A 66 10.92 2.77 -1.98
N ASP A 67 11.12 2.57 -0.70
CA ASP A 67 11.37 1.25 -0.13
C ASP A 67 10.88 1.20 1.32
N THR A 68 10.87 -0.01 1.88
CA THR A 68 10.41 -0.24 3.26
C THR A 68 11.26 0.48 4.29
N SER A 69 12.59 0.53 4.08
CA SER A 69 13.49 1.22 4.99
C SER A 69 13.17 2.70 5.08
N THR A 70 12.88 3.34 3.95
CA THR A 70 12.49 4.75 3.91
C THR A 70 11.19 4.98 4.66
N LEU A 71 10.21 4.09 4.48
CA LEU A 71 8.94 4.17 5.21
C LEU A 71 9.16 4.08 6.71
N ILE A 72 9.95 3.13 7.17
CA ILE A 72 10.24 2.95 8.60
C ILE A 72 10.94 4.18 9.17
N ALA A 73 11.89 4.72 8.45
CA ALA A 73 12.65 5.89 8.89
C ALA A 73 11.81 7.17 8.94
N SER A 74 10.72 7.23 8.18
CA SER A 74 9.89 8.44 8.07
C SER A 74 8.99 8.72 9.27
N SER A 75 8.85 7.78 10.18
CA SER A 75 7.93 7.86 11.33
C SER A 75 6.44 7.94 10.93
N ALA A 76 6.11 7.72 9.66
CA ALA A 76 4.72 7.75 9.19
C ALA A 76 3.85 6.70 9.90
N LEU A 77 4.44 5.56 10.27
CA LEU A 77 3.72 4.47 10.90
C LEU A 77 3.15 4.84 12.27
N SER A 78 3.77 5.77 12.96
CA SER A 78 3.30 6.19 14.28
C SER A 78 1.97 6.96 14.23
N SER A 79 1.57 7.44 13.05
CA SER A 79 0.31 8.16 12.87
C SER A 79 -0.88 7.25 12.67
N PHE A 80 -0.68 5.93 12.59
CA PHE A 80 -1.76 4.96 12.31
C PHE A 80 -2.27 4.25 13.55
N GLU A 81 -2.15 4.84 14.70
CA GLU A 81 -2.72 4.30 15.94
C GLU A 81 -4.24 4.20 15.80
N ASN A 82 -4.79 3.05 16.18
CA ASN A 82 -6.22 2.77 16.08
C ASN A 82 -6.77 2.66 14.65
N TYR A 83 -5.89 2.48 13.67
CA TYR A 83 -6.30 2.22 12.29
C TYR A 83 -6.46 0.74 12.02
N LEU A 84 -7.42 0.42 11.15
CA LEU A 84 -7.48 -0.91 10.54
C LEU A 84 -6.57 -0.87 9.32
N ILE A 85 -5.56 -1.72 9.27
CA ILE A 85 -4.50 -1.65 8.26
C ILE A 85 -4.44 -2.93 7.45
N LEU A 86 -4.49 -2.78 6.13
CA LEU A 86 -4.25 -3.88 5.20
C LEU A 86 -2.82 -3.74 4.68
N ILE A 87 -2.02 -4.78 4.79
CA ILE A 87 -0.65 -4.80 4.29
C ILE A 87 -0.53 -5.87 3.23
N LYS A 88 -0.21 -5.48 2.00
CA LYS A 88 -0.05 -6.40 0.87
C LYS A 88 1.13 -5.97 0.01
N GLY A 89 1.84 -6.94 -0.56
CA GLY A 89 2.96 -6.69 -1.46
C GLY A 89 3.76 -7.95 -1.67
N SER A 90 4.68 -7.94 -2.63
CA SER A 90 5.57 -9.06 -2.87
C SER A 90 6.58 -9.20 -1.73
N ARG A 91 7.03 -10.43 -1.48
CA ARG A 91 8.00 -10.69 -0.40
C ARG A 91 9.29 -9.89 -0.52
N GLY A 92 9.74 -9.65 -1.75
CA GLY A 92 10.96 -8.89 -1.99
C GLY A 92 10.92 -7.46 -1.51
N ILE A 93 9.72 -6.92 -1.22
CA ILE A 93 9.58 -5.56 -0.68
C ILE A 93 9.84 -5.52 0.83
N GLY A 94 9.62 -6.64 1.52
CA GLY A 94 9.92 -6.72 2.95
C GLY A 94 8.92 -6.02 3.86
N LEU A 95 7.67 -5.87 3.43
CA LEU A 95 6.64 -5.18 4.23
C LEU A 95 6.32 -5.89 5.54
N GLU A 96 6.65 -7.16 5.69
CA GLU A 96 6.48 -7.87 6.95
C GLU A 96 7.25 -7.22 8.10
N GLN A 97 8.25 -6.40 7.79
CA GLN A 97 9.01 -5.65 8.80
C GLN A 97 8.19 -4.51 9.41
N VAL A 98 7.12 -4.12 8.74
CA VAL A 98 6.28 -3.00 9.17
C VAL A 98 5.30 -3.40 10.27
N ALA A 99 4.75 -4.61 10.20
CA ALA A 99 3.72 -5.07 11.13
C ALA A 99 4.09 -4.91 12.61
N PRO A 100 5.31 -5.29 13.06
CA PRO A 100 5.68 -5.12 14.46
C PRO A 100 5.76 -3.66 14.94
N LEU A 101 5.79 -2.71 14.00
CA LEU A 101 5.93 -1.29 14.32
C LEU A 101 4.57 -0.57 14.43
N LEU A 102 3.50 -1.30 14.18
CA LEU A 102 2.12 -0.75 14.18
C LEU A 102 1.34 -1.02 15.53
#